data_b5113da8e21590a8d51720c76ddcc2c4
#
_entry.id   b5113da8e21590a8d51720c76ddcc2c4
#
_cell.length_a   1.000
_cell.length_b   1.000
_cell.length_c   1.000
_cell.angle_alpha   90.00
_cell.angle_beta   90.00
_cell.angle_gamma   90.00
#
_symmetry.space_group_name_H-M   'P 1'
#
loop_
_entity.id
_entity.type
_entity.pdbx_description
1 polymer ?
#
loop_
_entity_poly.entity_id
_entity_poly.type
_entity_poly.pdbx_seq_one_letter_code
_entity_poly.pdbx_strand_id
1 'polypeptide(L)'
;MIEVINTIQIPVSQLVPNNGQIEGIPKNPRFIRNERFEKLVKSIQDNPEFLGARELIVHKQGDKYIVLCGNMRFRAAKDLRFDSLPCKVIPEYFSLEQIKAIIIKDNISFGSDDMEALANEWEVVDLIDWGYDYTNFENDNESEVEQKDNSKVTNGNCPTCGQKIDNETPF
;
A
#
# COMPACT_ATOMS: atom_id res chain seq x y z
N MET A 1 3.18 22.62 15.35
CA MET A 1 2.21 21.67 15.93
C MET A 1 1.61 20.85 14.79
N ILE A 2 1.39 19.54 15.00
CA ILE A 2 0.67 18.70 14.03
C ILE A 2 -0.81 18.87 14.32
N GLU A 3 -1.59 19.27 13.32
CA GLU A 3 -3.05 19.32 13.44
C GLU A 3 -3.61 17.90 13.44
N VAL A 4 -4.43 17.58 14.43
CA VAL A 4 -5.04 16.26 14.56
C VAL A 4 -6.38 16.24 13.83
N ILE A 5 -6.48 15.40 12.81
CA ILE A 5 -7.76 15.14 12.12
C ILE A 5 -8.55 14.12 12.93
N ASN A 6 -9.69 14.57 13.50
CA ASN A 6 -10.54 13.71 14.30
C ASN A 6 -11.26 12.67 13.44
N THR A 7 -11.46 11.49 14.01
CA THR A 7 -12.26 10.42 13.40
C THR A 7 -13.73 10.68 13.70
N ILE A 8 -14.59 10.58 12.68
CA ILE A 8 -16.03 10.65 12.80
C ILE A 8 -16.70 9.45 12.13
N GLN A 9 -17.86 9.06 12.62
CA GLN A 9 -18.68 8.02 11.99
C GLN A 9 -19.51 8.62 10.86
N ILE A 10 -19.34 8.10 9.64
CA ILE A 10 -20.08 8.55 8.47
C ILE A 10 -20.95 7.40 7.95
N PRO A 11 -22.26 7.63 7.75
CA PRO A 11 -23.15 6.64 7.15
C PRO A 11 -22.63 6.15 5.79
N VAL A 12 -22.64 4.84 5.55
CA VAL A 12 -22.21 4.24 4.29
C VAL A 12 -22.97 4.81 3.08
N SER A 13 -24.24 5.22 3.28
CA SER A 13 -25.07 5.86 2.25
C SER A 13 -24.54 7.24 1.80
N GLN A 14 -23.73 7.91 2.62
CA GLN A 14 -23.10 9.19 2.28
C GLN A 14 -21.69 9.03 1.68
N LEU A 15 -21.11 7.84 1.77
CA LEU A 15 -19.81 7.54 1.22
C LEU A 15 -19.90 7.14 -0.26
N VAL A 16 -18.99 7.65 -1.08
CA VAL A 16 -18.87 7.26 -2.49
C VAL A 16 -17.39 7.00 -2.82
N PRO A 17 -17.08 6.00 -3.67
CA PRO A 17 -15.70 5.72 -4.04
C PRO A 17 -15.12 6.86 -4.90
N ASN A 18 -13.81 7.07 -4.84
CA ASN A 18 -13.12 7.99 -5.74
C ASN A 18 -13.00 7.38 -7.14
N ASN A 19 -13.89 7.82 -8.04
CA ASN A 19 -13.89 7.47 -9.46
C ASN A 19 -13.34 8.60 -10.36
N GLY A 20 -12.67 9.61 -9.76
CA GLY A 20 -12.17 10.78 -10.48
C GLY A 20 -13.17 11.93 -10.60
N GLN A 21 -14.21 11.96 -9.76
CA GLN A 21 -15.25 13.00 -9.77
C GLN A 21 -14.85 14.34 -9.14
N ILE A 22 -13.70 14.39 -8.45
CA ILE A 22 -13.14 15.64 -7.94
C ILE A 22 -12.25 16.21 -9.03
N GLU A 23 -12.55 17.42 -9.51
CA GLU A 23 -11.75 18.08 -10.54
C GLU A 23 -10.27 18.18 -10.10
N GLY A 24 -9.37 17.74 -10.97
CA GLY A 24 -7.94 17.72 -10.71
C GLY A 24 -7.44 16.57 -9.82
N ILE A 25 -8.32 15.71 -9.28
CA ILE A 25 -7.94 14.53 -8.50
C ILE A 25 -8.26 13.26 -9.30
N PRO A 26 -7.26 12.45 -9.69
CA PRO A 26 -7.50 11.19 -10.38
C PRO A 26 -8.15 10.15 -9.46
N LYS A 27 -8.74 9.12 -10.05
CA LYS A 27 -9.20 7.95 -9.29
C LYS A 27 -8.02 7.31 -8.54
N ASN A 28 -8.32 6.67 -7.39
CA ASN A 28 -7.28 5.92 -6.66
C ASN A 28 -6.75 4.79 -7.56
N PRO A 29 -5.44 4.69 -7.80
CA PRO A 29 -4.84 3.69 -8.68
C PRO A 29 -4.81 2.29 -8.08
N ARG A 30 -4.98 2.17 -6.74
CA ARG A 30 -4.89 0.88 -6.06
C ARG A 30 -6.11 0.01 -6.32
N PHE A 31 -5.87 -1.24 -6.68
CA PHE A 31 -6.90 -2.28 -6.79
C PHE A 31 -6.43 -3.57 -6.10
N ILE A 32 -7.37 -4.44 -5.78
CA ILE A 32 -7.10 -5.75 -5.18
C ILE A 32 -7.73 -6.82 -6.07
N ARG A 33 -7.02 -7.92 -6.31
CA ARG A 33 -7.54 -9.12 -7.00
C ARG A 33 -8.57 -9.83 -6.12
N ASN A 34 -9.46 -10.62 -6.73
CA ASN A 34 -10.59 -11.23 -6.05
C ASN A 34 -10.21 -12.03 -4.80
N GLU A 35 -9.21 -12.90 -4.86
CA GLU A 35 -8.76 -13.71 -3.72
C GLU A 35 -8.30 -12.85 -2.52
N ARG A 36 -7.51 -11.81 -2.77
CA ARG A 36 -7.09 -10.87 -1.71
C ARG A 36 -8.24 -10.03 -1.20
N PHE A 37 -9.23 -9.76 -2.04
CA PHE A 37 -10.43 -9.05 -1.62
C PHE A 37 -11.29 -9.91 -0.68
N GLU A 38 -11.44 -11.20 -0.96
CA GLU A 38 -12.15 -12.14 -0.09
C GLU A 38 -11.46 -12.26 1.28
N LYS A 39 -10.13 -12.32 1.32
CA LYS A 39 -9.36 -12.29 2.57
C LYS A 39 -9.58 -10.98 3.34
N LEU A 40 -9.64 -9.83 2.65
CA LEU A 40 -9.96 -8.54 3.29
C LEU A 40 -11.37 -8.53 3.88
N VAL A 41 -12.36 -9.05 3.16
CA VAL A 41 -13.75 -9.18 3.65
C VAL A 41 -13.78 -10.05 4.89
N LYS A 42 -13.13 -11.22 4.86
CA LYS A 42 -13.03 -12.12 6.02
C LYS A 42 -12.34 -11.43 7.20
N SER A 43 -11.21 -10.76 6.98
CA SER A 43 -10.49 -10.03 8.03
C SER A 43 -11.35 -8.96 8.72
N ILE A 44 -12.15 -8.22 7.95
CA ILE A 44 -13.06 -7.21 8.51
C ILE A 44 -14.25 -7.87 9.24
N GLN A 45 -14.72 -9.02 8.75
CA GLN A 45 -15.80 -9.77 9.40
C GLN A 45 -15.34 -10.35 10.74
N ASP A 46 -14.13 -10.89 10.80
CA ASP A 46 -13.56 -11.52 12.01
C ASP A 46 -13.14 -10.46 13.05
N ASN A 47 -12.63 -9.30 12.59
CA ASN A 47 -12.11 -8.25 13.45
C ASN A 47 -12.59 -6.85 12.99
N PRO A 48 -13.88 -6.52 13.14
CA PRO A 48 -14.44 -5.26 12.63
C PRO A 48 -13.85 -4.01 13.30
N GLU A 49 -13.28 -4.14 14.50
CA GLU A 49 -12.60 -3.06 15.22
C GLU A 49 -11.35 -2.54 14.48
N PHE A 50 -10.76 -3.32 13.59
CA PHE A 50 -9.63 -2.87 12.76
C PHE A 50 -10.02 -1.78 11.77
N LEU A 51 -11.29 -1.62 11.45
CA LEU A 51 -11.77 -0.43 10.71
C LEU A 51 -11.55 0.86 11.51
N GLY A 52 -11.63 0.79 12.85
CA GLY A 52 -11.31 1.90 13.74
C GLY A 52 -9.82 2.19 13.85
N ALA A 53 -8.97 1.17 13.71
CA ALA A 53 -7.51 1.33 13.71
C ALA A 53 -6.97 1.83 12.37
N ARG A 54 -7.70 1.63 11.28
CA ARG A 54 -7.34 2.03 9.91
C ARG A 54 -8.51 2.69 9.20
N GLU A 55 -8.89 3.88 9.67
CA GLU A 55 -10.04 4.63 9.18
C GLU A 55 -9.91 4.98 7.69
N LEU A 56 -11.04 5.28 7.07
CA LEU A 56 -11.08 5.82 5.72
C LEU A 56 -10.64 7.29 5.73
N ILE A 57 -9.94 7.72 4.70
CA ILE A 57 -9.67 9.14 4.47
C ILE A 57 -10.62 9.63 3.39
N VAL A 58 -11.39 10.65 3.70
CA VAL A 58 -12.46 11.14 2.83
C VAL A 58 -12.37 12.66 2.60
N HIS A 59 -12.86 13.10 1.46
CA HIS A 59 -13.05 14.50 1.10
C HIS A 59 -14.55 14.82 1.04
N LYS A 60 -14.97 15.87 1.73
CA LYS A 60 -16.37 16.30 1.71
C LYS A 60 -16.68 17.03 0.38
N GLN A 61 -17.74 16.62 -0.29
CA GLN A 61 -18.23 17.26 -1.49
C GLN A 61 -19.77 17.37 -1.43
N GLY A 62 -20.26 18.54 -1.07
CA GLY A 62 -21.69 18.74 -0.79
C GLY A 62 -22.17 17.83 0.34
N ASP A 63 -23.21 17.03 0.09
CA ASP A 63 -23.79 16.09 1.04
C ASP A 63 -23.12 14.71 1.04
N LYS A 64 -22.09 14.51 0.23
CA LYS A 64 -21.35 13.25 0.09
C LYS A 64 -19.91 13.38 0.56
N TYR A 65 -19.32 12.23 0.84
CA TYR A 65 -17.91 12.09 1.18
C TYR A 65 -17.24 11.14 0.19
N ILE A 66 -16.25 11.68 -0.54
CA ILE A 66 -15.48 10.90 -1.51
C ILE A 66 -14.37 10.16 -0.78
N VAL A 67 -14.33 8.83 -0.91
CA VAL A 67 -13.30 7.98 -0.28
C VAL A 67 -12.00 8.11 -1.06
N LEU A 68 -11.06 8.86 -0.54
CA LEU A 68 -9.72 9.05 -1.13
C LEU A 68 -8.84 7.82 -0.88
N CYS A 69 -8.80 7.35 0.40
CA CYS A 69 -8.02 6.19 0.82
C CYS A 69 -8.91 5.16 1.52
N GLY A 70 -8.58 3.86 1.32
CA GLY A 70 -9.36 2.76 1.88
C GLY A 70 -10.56 2.33 1.03
N ASN A 71 -10.56 2.58 -0.29
CA ASN A 71 -11.66 2.22 -1.18
C ASN A 71 -12.03 0.72 -1.13
N MET A 72 -11.04 -0.18 -0.93
CA MET A 72 -11.31 -1.62 -0.82
C MET A 72 -11.96 -1.96 0.53
N ARG A 73 -11.53 -1.31 1.63
CA ARG A 73 -12.18 -1.43 2.96
C ARG A 73 -13.61 -0.92 2.91
N PHE A 74 -13.84 0.21 2.24
CA PHE A 74 -15.20 0.73 2.01
C PHE A 74 -16.08 -0.26 1.24
N ARG A 75 -15.56 -0.85 0.15
CA ARG A 75 -16.27 -1.86 -0.62
C ARG A 75 -16.60 -3.09 0.22
N ALA A 76 -15.62 -3.63 0.95
CA ALA A 76 -15.82 -4.78 1.84
C ALA A 76 -16.86 -4.50 2.93
N ALA A 77 -16.77 -3.34 3.58
CA ALA A 77 -17.74 -2.93 4.60
C ALA A 77 -19.16 -2.76 4.03
N LYS A 78 -19.29 -2.28 2.79
CA LYS A 78 -20.57 -2.20 2.09
C LYS A 78 -21.14 -3.58 1.79
N ASP A 79 -20.31 -4.53 1.35
CA ASP A 79 -20.72 -5.91 1.08
C ASP A 79 -21.16 -6.61 2.41
N LEU A 80 -20.50 -6.29 3.51
CA LEU A 80 -20.85 -6.74 4.88
C LEU A 80 -22.01 -5.97 5.51
N ARG A 81 -22.58 -4.97 4.83
CA ARG A 81 -23.74 -4.17 5.25
C ARG A 81 -23.53 -3.38 6.55
N PHE A 82 -22.34 -2.80 6.72
CA PHE A 82 -22.13 -1.84 7.79
C PHE A 82 -22.98 -0.58 7.58
N ASP A 83 -23.55 -0.04 8.63
CA ASP A 83 -24.37 1.18 8.58
C ASP A 83 -23.52 2.44 8.47
N SER A 84 -22.39 2.49 9.18
CA SER A 84 -21.46 3.62 9.20
C SER A 84 -20.01 3.14 9.29
N LEU A 85 -19.07 4.01 8.91
CA LEU A 85 -17.65 3.72 8.96
C LEU A 85 -16.88 4.86 9.62
N PRO A 86 -15.80 4.54 10.37
CA PRO A 86 -14.90 5.53 10.92
C PRO A 86 -14.10 6.18 9.78
N CYS A 87 -14.17 7.49 9.71
CA CYS A 87 -13.56 8.29 8.65
C CYS A 87 -12.82 9.50 9.20
N LYS A 88 -11.74 9.88 8.54
CA LYS A 88 -11.05 11.14 8.70
C LYS A 88 -11.38 12.05 7.53
N VAL A 89 -12.05 13.17 7.81
CA VAL A 89 -12.38 14.16 6.78
C VAL A 89 -11.19 15.10 6.63
N ILE A 90 -10.60 15.13 5.43
CA ILE A 90 -9.51 16.08 5.17
C ILE A 90 -10.04 17.51 5.22
N PRO A 91 -9.25 18.45 5.77
CA PRO A 91 -9.62 19.85 5.82
C PRO A 91 -9.82 20.46 4.42
N GLU A 92 -10.78 21.39 4.30
CA GLU A 92 -11.10 22.05 3.03
C GLU A 92 -9.95 22.91 2.48
N TYR A 93 -9.02 23.33 3.34
CA TYR A 93 -7.85 24.13 2.93
C TYR A 93 -6.73 23.30 2.30
N PHE A 94 -6.84 21.96 2.24
CA PHE A 94 -5.83 21.13 1.57
C PHE A 94 -5.83 21.40 0.07
N SER A 95 -4.64 21.67 -0.47
CA SER A 95 -4.47 21.83 -1.92
C SER A 95 -4.69 20.49 -2.65
N LEU A 96 -5.01 20.58 -3.95
CA LEU A 96 -5.13 19.39 -4.81
C LEU A 96 -3.85 18.54 -4.79
N GLU A 97 -2.68 19.17 -4.70
CA GLU A 97 -1.39 18.48 -4.63
C GLU A 97 -1.24 17.71 -3.32
N GLN A 98 -1.66 18.30 -2.19
CA GLN A 98 -1.65 17.62 -0.90
C GLN A 98 -2.60 16.42 -0.91
N ILE A 99 -3.79 16.55 -1.51
CA ILE A 99 -4.75 15.45 -1.64
C ILE A 99 -4.18 14.32 -2.51
N LYS A 100 -3.58 14.64 -3.67
CA LYS A 100 -2.89 13.65 -4.51
C LYS A 100 -1.78 12.93 -3.77
N ALA A 101 -0.97 13.70 -3.02
CA ALA A 101 0.12 13.13 -2.24
C ALA A 101 -0.39 12.17 -1.15
N ILE A 102 -1.50 12.47 -0.47
CA ILE A 102 -2.14 11.58 0.50
C ILE A 102 -2.55 10.27 -0.16
N ILE A 103 -3.25 10.32 -1.30
CA ILE A 103 -3.70 9.13 -2.02
C ILE A 103 -2.53 8.21 -2.38
N ILE A 104 -1.42 8.76 -2.85
CA ILE A 104 -0.25 7.96 -3.24
C ILE A 104 0.50 7.46 -2.01
N LYS A 105 0.76 8.33 -1.02
CA LYS A 105 1.52 7.96 0.19
C LYS A 105 0.81 6.90 1.04
N ASP A 106 -0.53 6.89 1.09
CA ASP A 106 -1.32 5.83 1.74
C ASP A 106 -1.16 4.46 1.04
N ASN A 107 -0.78 4.47 -0.23
CA ASN A 107 -0.57 3.24 -1.01
C ASN A 107 0.88 2.73 -0.97
N ILE A 108 1.82 3.51 -0.45
CA ILE A 108 3.25 3.14 -0.40
C ILE A 108 3.53 2.45 0.94
N SER A 109 4.16 1.27 0.86
CA SER A 109 4.78 0.64 2.01
C SER A 109 6.23 1.13 2.12
N PHE A 110 6.59 1.74 3.26
CA PHE A 110 7.95 2.26 3.50
C PHE A 110 8.82 1.31 4.31
N GLY A 111 8.35 0.12 4.63
CA GLY A 111 9.08 -0.89 5.36
C GLY A 111 9.30 -2.13 4.53
N SER A 112 10.29 -2.91 4.91
CA SER A 112 10.44 -4.31 4.55
C SER A 112 10.24 -5.16 5.80
N ASP A 113 9.69 -6.34 5.62
CA ASP A 113 9.48 -7.27 6.72
C ASP A 113 10.80 -8.00 7.03
N ASP A 114 11.06 -8.24 8.32
CA ASP A 114 12.13 -9.13 8.76
C ASP A 114 11.65 -10.57 8.58
N MET A 115 12.15 -11.21 7.53
CA MET A 115 11.72 -12.54 7.13
C MET A 115 12.16 -13.62 8.11
N GLU A 116 13.30 -13.42 8.78
CA GLU A 116 13.79 -14.33 9.82
C GLU A 116 12.91 -14.26 11.07
N ALA A 117 12.55 -13.06 11.50
CA ALA A 117 11.61 -12.85 12.60
C ALA A 117 10.22 -13.45 12.27
N LEU A 118 9.70 -13.23 11.05
CA LEU A 118 8.43 -13.82 10.63
C LEU A 118 8.46 -15.35 10.64
N ALA A 119 9.56 -15.96 10.18
CA ALA A 119 9.70 -17.42 10.15
C ALA A 119 9.87 -18.05 11.54
N ASN A 120 10.49 -17.34 12.47
CA ASN A 120 10.84 -17.88 13.79
C ASN A 120 9.85 -17.52 14.89
N GLU A 121 9.11 -16.41 14.77
CA GLU A 121 8.28 -15.87 15.84
C GLU A 121 6.78 -15.91 15.53
N TRP A 122 6.40 -16.19 14.29
CA TRP A 122 5.01 -16.19 13.84
C TRP A 122 4.61 -17.53 13.22
N GLU A 123 3.40 -17.97 13.50
CA GLU A 123 2.85 -19.18 12.87
C GLU A 123 2.50 -18.90 11.41
N VAL A 124 3.13 -19.63 10.50
CA VAL A 124 2.96 -19.46 9.03
C VAL A 124 1.50 -19.61 8.61
N VAL A 125 0.76 -20.53 9.26
CA VAL A 125 -0.66 -20.76 8.97
C VAL A 125 -1.50 -19.52 9.28
N ASP A 126 -1.22 -18.87 10.40
CA ASP A 126 -1.92 -17.64 10.81
C ASP A 126 -1.61 -16.48 9.85
N LEU A 127 -0.34 -16.32 9.49
CA LEU A 127 0.08 -15.29 8.53
C LEU A 127 -0.64 -15.44 7.18
N ILE A 128 -0.75 -16.68 6.67
CA ILE A 128 -1.46 -16.98 5.42
C ILE A 128 -2.96 -16.69 5.56
N ASP A 129 -3.58 -17.09 6.66
CA ASP A 129 -5.01 -16.87 6.91
C ASP A 129 -5.33 -15.37 7.04
N TRP A 130 -4.46 -14.59 7.68
CA TRP A 130 -4.55 -13.12 7.76
C TRP A 130 -4.24 -12.40 6.46
N GLY A 131 -3.81 -13.12 5.42
CA GLY A 131 -3.60 -12.58 4.07
C GLY A 131 -2.18 -12.12 3.78
N TYR A 132 -1.21 -12.48 4.62
CA TYR A 132 0.20 -12.21 4.35
C TYR A 132 0.62 -12.95 3.06
N ASP A 133 1.37 -12.25 2.20
CA ASP A 133 1.80 -12.78 0.91
C ASP A 133 3.21 -13.38 1.00
N TYR A 134 3.26 -14.69 1.15
CA TYR A 134 4.51 -15.44 1.22
C TYR A 134 5.23 -15.60 -0.12
N THR A 135 4.62 -15.24 -1.24
CA THR A 135 5.24 -15.40 -2.57
C THR A 135 6.45 -14.49 -2.78
N ASN A 136 6.65 -13.50 -1.92
CA ASN A 136 7.84 -12.65 -1.93
C ASN A 136 9.08 -13.35 -1.35
N PHE A 137 8.94 -14.46 -0.62
CA PHE A 137 10.07 -15.22 -0.04
C PHE A 137 11.00 -15.82 -1.11
N GLU A 138 10.47 -16.22 -2.25
CA GLU A 138 11.26 -16.86 -3.31
C GLU A 138 12.06 -15.82 -4.12
N ASN A 139 11.50 -14.61 -4.29
CA ASN A 139 12.12 -13.57 -5.12
C ASN A 139 13.28 -12.84 -4.43
N ASP A 140 13.26 -12.66 -3.11
CA ASP A 140 14.34 -12.00 -2.38
C ASP A 140 15.58 -12.90 -2.25
N ASN A 141 15.40 -14.23 -2.19
CA ASN A 141 16.52 -15.18 -2.21
C ASN A 141 17.18 -15.31 -3.59
N GLU A 142 16.46 -15.12 -4.69
CA GLU A 142 17.03 -15.11 -6.03
C GLU A 142 17.83 -13.82 -6.31
N SER A 143 17.41 -12.67 -5.78
CA SER A 143 18.11 -11.40 -5.96
C SER A 143 19.42 -11.30 -5.18
N GLU A 144 19.55 -11.96 -4.02
CA GLU A 144 20.81 -12.03 -3.27
C GLU A 144 21.83 -13.00 -3.88
N VAL A 145 21.37 -14.02 -4.60
CA VAL A 145 22.29 -14.98 -5.26
C VAL A 145 22.88 -14.39 -6.55
N GLU A 146 22.16 -13.52 -7.27
CA GLU A 146 22.69 -12.89 -8.49
C GLU A 146 23.68 -11.74 -8.20
N GLN A 147 23.70 -11.14 -7.01
CA GLN A 147 24.64 -10.07 -6.66
C GLN A 147 26.01 -10.55 -6.18
N LYS A 148 26.24 -11.85 -5.98
CA LYS A 148 27.54 -12.38 -5.49
C LYS A 148 28.50 -12.90 -6.55
N ASP A 149 28.15 -12.90 -7.84
CA ASP A 149 29.03 -13.44 -8.89
C ASP A 149 29.39 -12.44 -10.02
N ASN A 150 29.47 -11.16 -9.73
CA ASN A 150 30.03 -10.15 -10.65
C ASN A 150 31.54 -9.94 -10.53
N SER A 151 32.29 -10.92 -10.02
CA SER A 151 33.77 -10.87 -9.97
C SER A 151 34.46 -11.63 -11.10
N LYS A 152 33.80 -11.91 -12.23
CA LYS A 152 34.46 -12.29 -13.47
C LYS A 152 34.45 -11.12 -14.43
N VAL A 153 35.45 -10.23 -14.29
CA VAL A 153 35.81 -9.28 -15.31
C VAL A 153 36.33 -10.10 -16.51
N THR A 154 35.48 -10.33 -17.49
CA THR A 154 35.91 -10.83 -18.79
C THR A 154 36.54 -9.66 -19.52
N ASN A 155 37.73 -9.86 -20.06
CA ASN A 155 38.46 -8.94 -20.91
C ASN A 155 37.54 -8.24 -21.92
N GLY A 156 37.26 -6.98 -21.70
CA GLY A 156 36.37 -6.17 -22.52
C GLY A 156 36.85 -4.72 -22.60
N ASN A 157 36.39 -4.02 -23.64
CA ASN A 157 36.68 -2.60 -23.79
C ASN A 157 35.80 -1.75 -22.87
N CYS A 158 36.33 -0.65 -22.32
CA CYS A 158 35.56 0.33 -21.54
C CYS A 158 34.40 0.87 -22.38
N PRO A 159 33.15 0.80 -21.89
CA PRO A 159 31.98 1.25 -22.66
C PRO A 159 31.92 2.78 -22.85
N THR A 160 32.72 3.54 -22.12
CA THR A 160 32.73 5.00 -22.18
C THR A 160 33.81 5.55 -23.11
N CYS A 161 35.00 4.92 -23.21
CA CYS A 161 36.12 5.41 -24.01
C CYS A 161 36.71 4.38 -25.02
N GLY A 162 36.23 3.14 -25.02
CA GLY A 162 36.64 2.08 -25.97
C GLY A 162 38.01 1.46 -25.72
N GLN A 163 38.74 1.88 -24.68
CA GLN A 163 40.06 1.31 -24.36
C GLN A 163 39.95 -0.09 -23.75
N LYS A 164 40.92 -0.96 -24.10
CA LYS A 164 41.05 -2.29 -23.48
C LYS A 164 41.42 -2.15 -22.02
N ILE A 165 40.72 -2.90 -21.17
CA ILE A 165 41.00 -3.03 -19.73
C ILE A 165 41.94 -4.23 -19.58
N ASP A 166 43.24 -3.99 -19.34
CA ASP A 166 44.21 -5.01 -19.03
C ASP A 166 44.40 -5.11 -17.52
N ASN A 167 44.30 -6.33 -16.99
CA ASN A 167 44.32 -6.63 -15.54
C ASN A 167 45.74 -6.66 -14.93
N GLU A 168 46.75 -5.99 -15.49
CA GLU A 168 48.13 -6.10 -15.04
C GLU A 168 48.77 -4.86 -14.41
N THR A 169 48.02 -3.91 -13.89
CA THR A 169 48.60 -2.81 -13.09
C THR A 169 47.99 -2.71 -11.72
N PRO A 170 48.69 -3.11 -10.64
CA PRO A 170 48.29 -2.80 -9.27
C PRO A 170 48.60 -1.32 -8.98
N PHE A 171 47.65 -0.64 -8.36
CA PHE A 171 47.86 0.65 -7.68
C PHE A 171 48.40 0.45 -6.30
#